data_f2a64c68735c81299c71a0cb861ede5a
#
_entry.id   f2a64c68735c81299c71a0cb861ede5a
#
_cell.length_a   1.000
_cell.length_b   1.000
_cell.length_c   1.000
_cell.angle_alpha   90.00
_cell.angle_beta   90.00
_cell.angle_gamma   90.00
#
_symmetry.space_group_name_H-M   'P 1'
#
loop_
_entity.id
_entity.type
_entity.pdbx_description
1 polymer ?
#
loop_
_entity_poly.entity_id
_entity_poly.type
_entity_poly.pdbx_seq_one_letter_code
_entity_poly.pdbx_strand_id
1 'polypeptide(L)'
;MNSEDRKRIRKQKHRIMMMRLWLPVVLVVVLVVGLTAGGIAMSLGQTKSVEEQGTKEVGTKENETKETSNEPKETGDVNGEAQTGEQADADKQQSEEAQTGAESDNSQAGNEDDDSNHAIEQSDFDEFITNLNEAVAQNSNYLKRESENLTRTLAELQTYDRTHLTEVQAKTYDALLDALNVEMDGEQYDSVAAAAADAALCSVEGGVDYYNYLLQKYSGVDGTWGDFREILANEANSNYQVMNDLMGVDSTLQVGAASFTKQAPDDAYAYDTVSASSSALKKNLVCNGFVNGWTEFGIIRAYLNDDRLDDNLRNYLIASTRMTYALYGVADISVHAGGWGEAEVTDLCTTYFGEAGGSSYGSSVYQMVLKNPGKYAAAAIDYLQITELESTMAANQGENYSEANLLDLLFNQGPANFRVLRSWIGL
;
A
#
# COMPACT_ATOMS: atom_id res chain seq x y z
N MET A 1 23.94 2.22 35.38
CA MET A 1 24.06 1.88 33.95
C MET A 1 24.54 3.12 33.21
N ASN A 2 25.71 3.02 32.61
CA ASN A 2 26.44 4.15 32.03
C ASN A 2 25.81 4.50 30.64
N SER A 3 26.05 5.73 30.15
CA SER A 3 25.52 6.24 28.87
C SER A 3 25.87 5.33 27.68
N GLU A 4 27.05 4.70 27.72
CA GLU A 4 27.50 3.77 26.68
C GLU A 4 26.77 2.42 26.72
N ASP A 5 26.43 1.92 27.91
CA ASP A 5 25.64 0.69 28.06
C ASP A 5 24.23 0.87 27.54
N ARG A 6 23.63 2.06 27.73
CA ARG A 6 22.33 2.41 27.16
C ARG A 6 22.35 2.48 25.63
N LYS A 7 23.42 3.02 25.05
CA LYS A 7 23.62 3.05 23.59
C LYS A 7 23.82 1.64 23.02
N ARG A 8 24.59 0.77 23.70
CA ARG A 8 24.78 -0.63 23.29
C ARG A 8 23.49 -1.44 23.35
N ILE A 9 22.71 -1.30 24.42
CA ILE A 9 21.43 -1.99 24.59
C ILE A 9 20.42 -1.49 23.55
N ARG A 10 20.39 -0.19 23.24
CA ARG A 10 19.55 0.35 22.15
C ARG A 10 19.95 -0.20 20.79
N LYS A 11 21.24 -0.21 20.45
CA LYS A 11 21.72 -0.83 19.20
C LYS A 11 21.40 -2.31 19.11
N GLN A 12 21.48 -3.04 20.22
CA GLN A 12 21.21 -4.48 20.25
C GLN A 12 19.70 -4.78 20.14
N LYS A 13 18.84 -4.01 20.83
CA LYS A 13 17.39 -4.08 20.68
C LYS A 13 16.95 -3.68 19.26
N HIS A 14 17.54 -2.64 18.71
CA HIS A 14 17.29 -2.19 17.35
C HIS A 14 17.67 -3.28 16.33
N ARG A 15 18.85 -3.91 16.43
CA ARG A 15 19.24 -5.04 15.59
C ARG A 15 18.29 -6.23 15.67
N ILE A 16 17.82 -6.57 16.88
CA ILE A 16 16.90 -7.71 17.09
C ILE A 16 15.51 -7.39 16.52
N MET A 17 15.05 -6.15 16.69
CA MET A 17 13.77 -5.68 16.16
C MET A 17 13.82 -5.61 14.62
N MET A 18 14.91 -5.10 14.07
CA MET A 18 15.19 -5.09 12.64
C MET A 18 15.27 -6.51 12.06
N MET A 19 15.99 -7.44 12.68
CA MET A 19 15.98 -8.84 12.21
C MET A 19 14.59 -9.47 12.19
N ARG A 20 13.70 -9.13 13.11
CA ARG A 20 12.33 -9.69 13.15
C ARG A 20 11.40 -9.09 12.11
N LEU A 21 11.55 -7.80 11.77
CA LEU A 21 10.82 -7.14 10.69
C LEU A 21 11.36 -7.52 9.30
N TRP A 22 12.66 -7.80 9.20
CA TRP A 22 13.42 -7.94 7.97
C TRP A 22 13.65 -9.35 7.50
N LEU A 23 13.66 -10.32 8.41
CA LEU A 23 13.83 -11.70 8.01
C LEU A 23 12.85 -12.12 6.88
N PRO A 24 11.57 -11.72 6.89
CA PRO A 24 10.68 -12.02 5.78
C PRO A 24 11.02 -11.21 4.50
N VAL A 25 11.34 -9.93 4.58
CA VAL A 25 11.60 -9.09 3.40
C VAL A 25 12.94 -9.42 2.74
N VAL A 26 14.01 -9.58 3.52
CA VAL A 26 15.32 -10.02 3.00
C VAL A 26 15.24 -11.46 2.48
N LEU A 27 14.47 -12.33 3.13
CA LEU A 27 14.23 -13.69 2.64
C LEU A 27 13.48 -13.66 1.31
N VAL A 28 12.57 -12.71 1.11
CA VAL A 28 11.85 -12.49 -0.14
C VAL A 28 12.78 -11.99 -1.25
N VAL A 29 13.62 -11.00 -0.99
CA VAL A 29 14.57 -10.47 -1.98
C VAL A 29 15.67 -11.49 -2.30
N VAL A 30 16.23 -12.16 -1.31
CA VAL A 30 17.21 -13.26 -1.50
C VAL A 30 16.56 -14.47 -2.17
N LEU A 31 15.30 -14.72 -1.90
CA LEU A 31 14.51 -15.75 -2.54
C LEU A 31 14.25 -15.42 -4.02
N VAL A 32 13.80 -14.22 -4.37
CA VAL A 32 13.59 -13.82 -5.78
C VAL A 32 14.88 -13.87 -6.58
N VAL A 33 16.00 -13.40 -6.02
CA VAL A 33 17.32 -13.45 -6.67
C VAL A 33 17.87 -14.89 -6.71
N GLY A 34 17.68 -15.68 -5.65
CA GLY A 34 18.12 -17.08 -5.61
C GLY A 34 17.36 -17.99 -6.57
N LEU A 35 16.10 -17.65 -6.88
CA LEU A 35 15.25 -18.46 -7.72
C LEU A 35 15.43 -18.29 -9.19
N THR A 36 15.64 -17.07 -9.63
CA THR A 36 16.01 -16.85 -11.03
C THR A 36 17.29 -17.61 -11.36
N ALA A 37 18.26 -17.69 -10.44
CA ALA A 37 19.49 -18.47 -10.61
C ALA A 37 19.28 -20.00 -10.57
N GLY A 38 18.40 -20.50 -9.67
CA GLY A 38 18.11 -21.93 -9.55
C GLY A 38 17.26 -22.47 -10.70
N GLY A 39 16.29 -21.70 -11.18
CA GLY A 39 15.42 -22.05 -12.31
C GLY A 39 16.18 -22.17 -13.62
N ILE A 40 17.16 -21.31 -13.84
CA ILE A 40 18.02 -21.34 -15.03
C ILE A 40 18.94 -22.56 -15.02
N ALA A 41 19.49 -22.95 -13.88
CA ALA A 41 20.34 -24.13 -13.78
C ALA A 41 19.59 -25.44 -14.07
N MET A 42 18.31 -25.54 -13.69
CA MET A 42 17.45 -26.68 -13.99
C MET A 42 17.00 -26.72 -15.46
N SER A 43 16.68 -25.56 -16.06
CA SER A 43 16.28 -25.44 -17.47
C SER A 43 17.44 -25.83 -18.41
N LEU A 44 18.67 -25.44 -18.11
CA LEU A 44 19.86 -25.82 -18.87
C LEU A 44 20.24 -27.29 -18.69
N GLY A 45 19.83 -27.94 -17.60
CA GLY A 45 20.04 -29.39 -17.36
C GLY A 45 19.07 -30.27 -18.15
N GLN A 46 17.85 -29.80 -18.41
CA GLN A 46 16.82 -30.58 -19.13
C GLN A 46 17.00 -30.56 -20.65
N THR A 47 17.59 -29.52 -21.24
CA THR A 47 17.84 -29.47 -22.69
C THR A 47 18.97 -30.40 -23.18
N LYS A 48 19.77 -30.96 -22.28
CA LYS A 48 20.79 -31.94 -22.63
C LYS A 48 20.35 -33.42 -22.59
N SER A 49 19.16 -33.71 -22.05
CA SER A 49 18.67 -35.10 -21.92
C SER A 49 17.67 -35.53 -23.01
N VAL A 50 17.29 -34.65 -23.95
CA VAL A 50 16.29 -34.96 -25.00
C VAL A 50 16.93 -35.39 -26.32
N GLU A 51 18.28 -35.35 -26.47
CA GLU A 51 18.95 -35.69 -27.75
C GLU A 51 19.46 -37.13 -27.87
N GLU A 52 19.16 -38.04 -26.92
CA GLU A 52 19.70 -39.41 -26.94
C GLU A 52 18.68 -40.54 -26.75
N GLN A 53 17.44 -40.42 -27.25
CA GLN A 53 16.61 -41.62 -27.47
C GLN A 53 15.77 -41.49 -28.74
N GLY A 54 16.40 -41.72 -29.84
CA GLY A 54 15.78 -42.03 -31.11
C GLY A 54 15.50 -43.52 -31.27
N THR A 55 14.36 -43.81 -31.85
CA THR A 55 13.97 -45.03 -32.54
C THR A 55 13.71 -46.31 -31.73
N LYS A 56 12.41 -46.63 -31.56
CA LYS A 56 11.88 -47.97 -31.93
C LYS A 56 10.38 -47.90 -32.26
N GLU A 57 10.10 -48.46 -33.41
CA GLU A 57 8.81 -48.60 -34.09
C GLU A 57 7.80 -49.53 -33.39
N VAL A 58 6.54 -49.35 -33.86
CA VAL A 58 5.50 -50.38 -34.15
C VAL A 58 4.47 -50.68 -33.10
N GLY A 59 3.23 -50.41 -33.49
CA GLY A 59 2.09 -51.15 -32.98
C GLY A 59 0.72 -50.45 -33.07
N THR A 60 0.16 -50.46 -34.26
CA THR A 60 -1.25 -50.23 -34.64
C THR A 60 -2.26 -50.93 -33.71
N LYS A 61 -3.33 -50.25 -33.32
CA LYS A 61 -4.68 -50.79 -33.35
C LYS A 61 -5.74 -49.67 -33.25
N GLU A 62 -6.50 -49.62 -34.33
CA GLU A 62 -7.83 -48.99 -34.47
C GLU A 62 -8.81 -49.54 -33.44
N ASN A 63 -9.71 -48.73 -32.98
CA ASN A 63 -11.14 -49.07 -32.95
C ASN A 63 -12.01 -47.82 -32.86
N GLU A 64 -12.98 -47.87 -33.75
CA GLU A 64 -14.02 -46.94 -34.10
C GLU A 64 -15.14 -46.81 -33.05
N THR A 65 -15.92 -45.76 -33.34
CA THR A 65 -17.40 -45.59 -33.16
C THR A 65 -17.83 -45.02 -31.81
N LYS A 66 -18.64 -44.00 -31.74
CA LYS A 66 -19.83 -43.55 -32.47
C LYS A 66 -20.27 -42.15 -32.05
N GLU A 67 -20.76 -41.44 -33.05
CA GLU A 67 -21.58 -40.24 -32.98
C GLU A 67 -22.81 -40.37 -32.05
N THR A 68 -23.21 -39.24 -31.45
CA THR A 68 -24.61 -38.79 -31.61
C THR A 68 -24.69 -37.28 -31.33
N SER A 69 -25.11 -36.61 -32.36
CA SER A 69 -25.68 -35.26 -32.47
C SER A 69 -26.93 -35.07 -31.63
N ASN A 70 -27.16 -33.87 -31.15
CA ASN A 70 -28.47 -33.21 -31.17
C ASN A 70 -28.34 -31.73 -30.75
N GLU A 71 -28.42 -30.87 -31.76
CA GLU A 71 -29.13 -29.60 -31.67
C GLU A 71 -30.61 -29.84 -31.99
N PRO A 72 -31.55 -29.02 -31.54
CA PRO A 72 -32.01 -27.91 -32.36
C PRO A 72 -32.45 -26.62 -31.61
N LYS A 73 -32.13 -25.50 -32.26
CA LYS A 73 -33.04 -24.48 -32.86
C LYS A 73 -34.04 -23.72 -31.99
N GLU A 74 -33.81 -22.39 -32.02
CA GLU A 74 -34.71 -21.29 -32.46
C GLU A 74 -36.04 -21.15 -31.71
N THR A 75 -36.45 -20.00 -31.30
CA THR A 75 -36.86 -18.75 -32.00
C THR A 75 -37.41 -17.76 -30.99
N GLY A 76 -37.34 -16.46 -31.31
CA GLY A 76 -38.37 -15.53 -30.91
C GLY A 76 -37.92 -14.10 -30.69
N ASP A 77 -37.85 -13.35 -31.76
CA ASP A 77 -37.99 -11.90 -31.78
C ASP A 77 -39.22 -11.42 -31.00
N VAL A 78 -39.15 -10.22 -30.41
CA VAL A 78 -40.13 -9.15 -30.67
C VAL A 78 -39.57 -7.79 -30.25
N ASN A 79 -39.60 -6.87 -31.19
CA ASN A 79 -39.51 -5.43 -31.22
C ASN A 79 -40.32 -4.66 -30.15
N GLY A 80 -39.85 -3.41 -29.93
CA GLY A 80 -40.67 -2.36 -29.35
C GLY A 80 -39.86 -1.07 -29.16
N GLU A 81 -39.70 -0.30 -30.25
CA GLU A 81 -39.63 1.13 -30.47
C GLU A 81 -40.07 2.00 -29.30
N ALA A 82 -39.25 3.03 -28.93
CA ALA A 82 -39.14 4.42 -29.42
C ALA A 82 -40.21 5.38 -28.89
N GLN A 83 -39.76 6.47 -28.34
CA GLN A 83 -40.15 7.90 -28.57
C GLN A 83 -39.63 8.74 -27.42
N THR A 84 -38.64 9.67 -27.62
CA THR A 84 -38.70 11.06 -28.11
C THR A 84 -39.64 12.02 -27.33
N GLY A 85 -39.09 13.13 -26.95
CA GLY A 85 -39.73 14.38 -26.58
C GLY A 85 -38.79 15.19 -25.69
N GLU A 86 -37.94 16.06 -26.24
CA GLU A 86 -38.08 17.49 -26.53
C GLU A 86 -38.44 18.32 -25.30
N GLN A 87 -37.47 19.17 -24.90
CA GLN A 87 -37.26 20.61 -25.22
C GLN A 87 -38.26 21.58 -24.61
N ALA A 88 -37.80 22.55 -23.89
CA ALA A 88 -37.93 24.00 -24.01
C ALA A 88 -37.44 24.66 -22.71
N ASP A 89 -36.43 25.45 -22.77
CA ASP A 89 -36.30 26.90 -23.11
C ASP A 89 -36.67 27.86 -21.97
N ALA A 90 -35.63 28.58 -21.61
CA ALA A 90 -35.46 30.01 -21.43
C ALA A 90 -36.48 30.79 -20.53
N ASP A 91 -36.00 31.55 -19.59
CA ASP A 91 -36.01 33.00 -19.76
C ASP A 91 -35.10 33.75 -18.75
N LYS A 92 -34.44 34.75 -19.31
CA LYS A 92 -33.72 35.82 -18.63
C LYS A 92 -34.67 36.82 -18.02
N GLN A 93 -34.33 37.44 -16.89
CA GLN A 93 -34.51 38.91 -16.77
C GLN A 93 -33.55 39.51 -15.75
N GLN A 94 -32.82 40.49 -16.25
CA GLN A 94 -32.15 41.58 -15.56
C GLN A 94 -33.13 42.64 -15.04
N SER A 95 -32.73 43.30 -13.98
CA SER A 95 -32.90 44.75 -13.72
C SER A 95 -32.20 45.10 -12.42
N GLU A 96 -31.12 45.77 -12.42
CA GLU A 96 -30.81 47.23 -12.37
C GLU A 96 -31.33 47.96 -11.13
N GLU A 97 -30.31 48.46 -10.43
CA GLU A 97 -30.11 49.74 -9.72
C GLU A 97 -31.17 50.32 -8.80
N ALA A 98 -30.70 50.66 -7.58
CA ALA A 98 -30.70 52.02 -7.07
C ALA A 98 -29.79 52.17 -5.85
N GLN A 99 -28.80 53.06 -5.98
CA GLN A 99 -28.04 53.68 -4.91
C GLN A 99 -28.96 54.54 -4.00
N THR A 100 -28.69 54.51 -2.71
CA THR A 100 -28.57 55.73 -1.89
C THR A 100 -27.83 55.42 -0.61
N GLY A 101 -26.86 56.23 -0.29
CA GLY A 101 -25.98 56.16 0.84
C GLY A 101 -26.58 56.64 2.15
N ALA A 102 -25.96 56.24 3.20
CA ALA A 102 -25.74 57.06 4.41
C ALA A 102 -24.66 56.43 5.26
N GLU A 103 -23.68 57.24 5.58
CA GLU A 103 -22.63 56.99 6.58
C GLU A 103 -23.21 56.52 7.91
N SER A 104 -22.56 55.55 8.54
CA SER A 104 -22.34 55.57 9.98
C SER A 104 -21.27 54.58 10.36
N ASP A 105 -20.22 55.14 10.75
CA ASP A 105 -19.16 54.80 11.68
C ASP A 105 -19.46 53.67 12.67
N ASN A 106 -18.38 52.89 12.94
CA ASN A 106 -18.19 52.06 14.13
C ASN A 106 -18.59 50.57 14.08
N SER A 107 -17.66 49.74 13.64
CA SER A 107 -17.52 48.36 14.16
C SER A 107 -16.11 47.81 13.95
N GLN A 108 -15.18 48.43 14.65
CA GLN A 108 -13.79 47.90 14.78
C GLN A 108 -13.55 47.25 16.16
N ALA A 109 -14.63 46.71 16.77
CA ALA A 109 -14.58 46.08 18.09
C ALA A 109 -14.90 44.56 18.07
N GLY A 110 -15.05 43.98 16.87
CA GLY A 110 -15.39 42.53 16.73
C GLY A 110 -14.24 41.58 16.41
N ASN A 111 -13.11 42.07 15.92
CA ASN A 111 -12.02 41.21 15.46
C ASN A 111 -10.96 40.94 16.54
N GLU A 112 -10.77 41.81 17.53
CA GLU A 112 -9.72 41.63 18.55
C GLU A 112 -10.10 40.54 19.60
N ASP A 113 -11.37 40.35 19.88
CA ASP A 113 -11.85 39.32 20.82
C ASP A 113 -11.85 37.93 20.18
N ASP A 114 -12.07 37.83 18.87
CA ASP A 114 -12.07 36.59 18.12
C ASP A 114 -10.63 36.05 17.92
N ASP A 115 -9.70 36.92 17.50
CA ASP A 115 -8.28 36.57 17.34
C ASP A 115 -7.64 36.16 18.68
N SER A 116 -8.06 36.77 19.82
CA SER A 116 -7.52 36.39 21.13
C SER A 116 -8.06 35.04 21.60
N ASN A 117 -9.30 34.66 21.27
CA ASN A 117 -9.85 33.35 21.57
C ASN A 117 -9.18 32.26 20.76
N HIS A 118 -8.91 32.49 19.46
CA HIS A 118 -8.18 31.55 18.62
C HIS A 118 -6.76 31.31 19.14
N ALA A 119 -6.05 32.35 19.59
CA ALA A 119 -4.69 32.21 20.15
C ALA A 119 -4.66 31.36 21.44
N ILE A 120 -5.71 31.45 22.28
CA ILE A 120 -5.85 30.63 23.48
C ILE A 120 -6.09 29.17 23.07
N GLU A 121 -7.03 28.92 22.16
CA GLU A 121 -7.32 27.56 21.69
C GLU A 121 -6.10 26.90 21.01
N GLN A 122 -5.33 27.64 20.24
CA GLN A 122 -4.06 27.16 19.65
C GLN A 122 -3.03 26.79 20.72
N SER A 123 -2.92 27.58 21.81
CA SER A 123 -2.04 27.29 22.93
C SER A 123 -2.46 26.02 23.70
N ASP A 124 -3.77 25.89 23.93
CA ASP A 124 -4.35 24.73 24.62
C ASP A 124 -4.18 23.46 23.78
N PHE A 125 -4.32 23.57 22.45
CA PHE A 125 -4.05 22.46 21.53
C PHE A 125 -2.58 22.02 21.56
N ASP A 126 -1.62 22.95 21.60
CA ASP A 126 -0.19 22.63 21.71
C ASP A 126 0.15 21.93 23.05
N GLU A 127 -0.51 22.36 24.13
CA GLU A 127 -0.38 21.68 25.44
C GLU A 127 -0.97 20.28 25.38
N PHE A 128 -2.17 20.11 24.80
CA PHE A 128 -2.77 18.79 24.59
C PHE A 128 -1.85 17.85 23.80
N ILE A 129 -1.30 18.29 22.67
CA ILE A 129 -0.39 17.49 21.84
C ILE A 129 0.91 17.16 22.60
N THR A 130 1.43 18.09 23.41
CA THR A 130 2.62 17.86 24.23
C THR A 130 2.36 16.78 25.28
N ASN A 131 1.26 16.87 26.02
CA ASN A 131 0.86 15.91 27.04
C ASN A 131 0.57 14.52 26.42
N LEU A 132 -0.08 14.48 25.26
CA LEU A 132 -0.34 13.26 24.52
C LEU A 132 0.96 12.60 24.05
N ASN A 133 1.91 13.38 23.54
CA ASN A 133 3.22 12.87 23.13
C ASN A 133 4.02 12.25 24.29
N GLU A 134 3.95 12.85 25.49
CA GLU A 134 4.56 12.29 26.69
C GLU A 134 3.88 10.98 27.12
N ALA A 135 2.55 10.92 27.08
CA ALA A 135 1.79 9.72 27.42
C ALA A 135 2.11 8.56 26.47
N VAL A 136 2.15 8.82 25.17
CA VAL A 136 2.53 7.83 24.14
C VAL A 136 4.00 7.41 24.28
N ALA A 137 4.89 8.33 24.67
CA ALA A 137 6.30 8.01 24.93
C ALA A 137 6.48 7.07 26.12
N GLN A 138 5.61 7.17 27.14
CA GLN A 138 5.61 6.29 28.30
C GLN A 138 4.94 4.93 27.99
N ASN A 139 3.90 4.92 27.18
CA ASN A 139 3.13 3.73 26.79
C ASN A 139 2.82 3.77 25.28
N SER A 140 3.55 2.98 24.49
CA SER A 140 3.34 2.90 23.03
C SER A 140 1.95 2.37 22.62
N ASN A 141 1.21 1.75 23.54
CA ASN A 141 -0.15 1.25 23.32
C ASN A 141 -1.22 2.24 23.81
N TYR A 142 -0.83 3.48 24.19
CA TYR A 142 -1.74 4.47 24.76
C TYR A 142 -2.94 4.78 23.85
N LEU A 143 -2.73 4.82 22.54
CA LEU A 143 -3.74 5.09 21.52
C LEU A 143 -4.22 3.83 20.79
N LYS A 144 -3.96 2.63 21.31
CA LYS A 144 -4.47 1.38 20.73
C LYS A 144 -5.87 1.08 21.23
N ARG A 145 -6.65 0.35 20.42
CA ARG A 145 -8.06 0.03 20.66
C ARG A 145 -8.36 -0.61 22.04
N GLU A 146 -7.40 -1.33 22.60
CA GLU A 146 -7.55 -1.94 23.93
C GLU A 146 -7.30 -0.93 25.08
N SER A 147 -7.04 0.33 24.77
CA SER A 147 -6.74 1.36 25.76
C SER A 147 -7.96 2.22 26.06
N GLU A 148 -8.31 2.32 27.35
CA GLU A 148 -9.34 3.26 27.83
C GLU A 148 -9.01 4.74 27.46
N ASN A 149 -7.74 5.00 27.12
CA ASN A 149 -7.30 6.34 26.74
C ASN A 149 -7.74 6.73 25.32
N LEU A 150 -7.99 5.74 24.42
CA LEU A 150 -8.37 6.00 23.04
C LEU A 150 -9.64 6.89 22.96
N THR A 151 -10.74 6.44 23.57
CA THR A 151 -12.02 7.16 23.60
C THR A 151 -11.89 8.53 24.24
N ARG A 152 -11.12 8.62 25.36
CA ARG A 152 -10.89 9.90 26.04
C ARG A 152 -10.13 10.88 25.16
N THR A 153 -9.06 10.42 24.50
CA THR A 153 -8.24 11.25 23.62
C THR A 153 -9.04 11.73 22.41
N LEU A 154 -9.87 10.87 21.82
CA LEU A 154 -10.76 11.25 20.73
C LEU A 154 -11.77 12.32 21.16
N ALA A 155 -12.42 12.13 22.33
CA ALA A 155 -13.37 13.10 22.85
C ALA A 155 -12.71 14.45 23.16
N GLU A 156 -11.49 14.45 23.70
CA GLU A 156 -10.72 15.67 23.97
C GLU A 156 -10.30 16.36 22.66
N LEU A 157 -9.79 15.63 21.66
CA LEU A 157 -9.44 16.16 20.35
C LEU A 157 -10.64 16.86 19.69
N GLN A 158 -11.84 16.28 19.79
CA GLN A 158 -13.07 16.81 19.19
C GLN A 158 -13.59 18.08 19.88
N THR A 159 -13.00 18.54 20.99
CA THR A 159 -13.35 19.82 21.60
C THR A 159 -12.72 21.02 20.89
N TYR A 160 -11.66 20.79 20.11
CA TYR A 160 -10.98 21.85 19.36
C TYR A 160 -11.67 22.10 18.02
N ASP A 161 -11.86 23.38 17.66
CA ASP A 161 -12.32 23.76 16.33
C ASP A 161 -11.12 23.81 15.36
N ARG A 162 -11.09 22.86 14.44
CA ARG A 162 -10.01 22.74 13.43
C ARG A 162 -9.77 24.05 12.67
N THR A 163 -10.83 24.88 12.47
CA THR A 163 -10.73 26.13 11.70
C THR A 163 -10.04 27.25 12.47
N HIS A 164 -9.92 27.13 13.79
CA HIS A 164 -9.19 28.08 14.65
C HIS A 164 -7.69 27.72 14.79
N LEU A 165 -7.31 26.52 14.36
CA LEU A 165 -5.94 26.04 14.47
C LEU A 165 -5.07 26.61 13.34
N THR A 166 -3.78 26.79 13.63
CA THR A 166 -2.80 27.07 12.57
C THR A 166 -2.74 25.91 11.57
N GLU A 167 -2.23 26.16 10.35
CA GLU A 167 -2.11 25.11 9.32
C GLU A 167 -1.36 23.86 9.83
N VAL A 168 -0.29 24.05 10.59
CA VAL A 168 0.50 22.95 11.16
C VAL A 168 -0.29 22.16 12.20
N GLN A 169 -1.02 22.88 13.07
CA GLN A 169 -1.87 22.26 14.08
C GLN A 169 -3.06 21.53 13.43
N ALA A 170 -3.69 22.12 12.42
CA ALA A 170 -4.79 21.51 11.67
C ALA A 170 -4.35 20.20 11.00
N LYS A 171 -3.15 20.14 10.41
CA LYS A 171 -2.59 18.89 9.87
C LYS A 171 -2.36 17.85 10.97
N THR A 172 -1.85 18.26 12.13
CA THR A 172 -1.68 17.34 13.28
C THR A 172 -3.03 16.83 13.78
N TYR A 173 -4.03 17.71 13.84
CA TYR A 173 -5.42 17.36 14.19
C TYR A 173 -5.99 16.31 13.22
N ASP A 174 -5.88 16.56 11.91
CA ASP A 174 -6.39 15.65 10.87
C ASP A 174 -5.73 14.26 10.97
N ALA A 175 -4.41 14.22 11.10
CA ALA A 175 -3.65 12.96 11.20
C ALA A 175 -4.03 12.16 12.46
N LEU A 176 -4.20 12.87 13.58
CA LEU A 176 -4.57 12.24 14.85
C LEU A 176 -6.02 11.77 14.83
N LEU A 177 -6.96 12.59 14.34
CA LEU A 177 -8.37 12.23 14.24
C LEU A 177 -8.58 10.98 13.41
N ASP A 178 -7.94 10.92 12.25
CA ASP A 178 -8.01 9.75 11.36
C ASP A 178 -7.45 8.49 12.05
N ALA A 179 -6.28 8.57 12.66
CA ALA A 179 -5.66 7.43 13.34
C ALA A 179 -6.51 6.91 14.52
N LEU A 180 -7.12 7.83 15.30
CA LEU A 180 -8.00 7.45 16.41
C LEU A 180 -9.28 6.79 15.91
N ASN A 181 -9.91 7.31 14.85
CA ASN A 181 -11.11 6.71 14.26
C ASN A 181 -10.82 5.30 13.74
N VAL A 182 -9.70 5.09 13.04
CA VAL A 182 -9.29 3.75 12.57
C VAL A 182 -9.12 2.76 13.72
N GLU A 183 -8.54 3.18 14.84
CA GLU A 183 -8.42 2.30 16.01
C GLU A 183 -9.78 2.01 16.66
N MET A 184 -10.69 3.00 16.76
CA MET A 184 -12.06 2.84 17.27
C MET A 184 -12.87 1.85 16.41
N ASP A 185 -12.80 1.98 15.09
CA ASP A 185 -13.50 1.09 14.15
C ASP A 185 -13.07 -0.37 14.29
N GLY A 186 -11.87 -0.61 14.82
CA GLY A 186 -11.34 -1.94 15.06
C GLY A 186 -12.03 -2.71 16.18
N GLU A 187 -12.68 -2.05 17.16
CA GLU A 187 -13.27 -2.70 18.34
C GLU A 187 -14.34 -3.74 17.97
N GLN A 188 -15.11 -3.46 16.91
CA GLN A 188 -16.16 -4.37 16.43
C GLN A 188 -15.63 -5.72 15.94
N TYR A 189 -14.34 -5.85 15.66
CA TYR A 189 -13.73 -7.04 15.06
C TYR A 189 -12.95 -7.93 16.05
N ASP A 190 -12.94 -7.62 17.36
CA ASP A 190 -12.12 -8.38 18.32
C ASP A 190 -12.47 -9.87 18.39
N SER A 191 -13.78 -10.21 18.31
CA SER A 191 -14.23 -11.60 18.28
C SER A 191 -13.82 -12.31 16.98
N VAL A 192 -13.86 -11.62 15.85
CA VAL A 192 -13.46 -12.15 14.55
C VAL A 192 -11.95 -12.37 14.50
N ALA A 193 -11.18 -11.41 14.99
CA ALA A 193 -9.72 -11.51 15.09
C ALA A 193 -9.28 -12.70 15.94
N ALA A 194 -9.94 -12.92 17.08
CA ALA A 194 -9.67 -14.07 17.96
C ALA A 194 -10.04 -15.42 17.31
N ALA A 195 -11.15 -15.46 16.54
CA ALA A 195 -11.60 -16.68 15.85
C ALA A 195 -10.71 -17.06 14.67
N ALA A 196 -10.03 -16.09 14.04
CA ALA A 196 -9.25 -16.26 12.82
C ALA A 196 -7.73 -16.35 13.05
N ALA A 197 -7.27 -16.57 14.28
CA ALA A 197 -5.86 -16.43 14.68
C ALA A 197 -4.85 -17.20 13.80
N ASP A 198 -5.24 -18.34 13.20
CA ASP A 198 -4.36 -19.17 12.36
C ASP A 198 -5.05 -19.62 11.05
N ALA A 199 -6.10 -18.92 10.60
CA ALA A 199 -6.90 -19.29 9.42
C ALA A 199 -7.03 -18.13 8.45
N ALA A 200 -7.39 -18.44 7.19
CA ALA A 200 -7.81 -17.43 6.23
C ALA A 200 -9.07 -16.72 6.75
N LEU A 201 -9.08 -15.40 6.74
CA LEU A 201 -10.16 -14.60 7.33
C LEU A 201 -11.53 -14.91 6.72
N CYS A 202 -11.59 -15.17 5.41
CA CYS A 202 -12.82 -15.55 4.71
C CYS A 202 -13.46 -16.86 5.22
N SER A 203 -12.76 -17.67 6.01
CA SER A 203 -13.30 -18.88 6.61
C SER A 203 -14.09 -18.63 7.91
N VAL A 204 -14.10 -17.40 8.40
CA VAL A 204 -14.75 -16.96 9.63
C VAL A 204 -15.87 -15.98 9.29
N GLU A 205 -17.00 -16.06 9.99
CA GLU A 205 -18.09 -15.10 9.84
C GLU A 205 -17.61 -13.67 10.16
N GLY A 206 -17.90 -12.71 9.26
CA GLY A 206 -17.39 -11.33 9.37
C GLY A 206 -15.90 -11.15 9.03
N GLY A 207 -15.20 -12.22 8.69
CA GLY A 207 -13.75 -12.17 8.44
C GLY A 207 -13.34 -11.36 7.22
N VAL A 208 -14.18 -11.33 6.17
CA VAL A 208 -13.91 -10.48 4.98
C VAL A 208 -14.05 -8.98 5.32
N ASP A 209 -15.01 -8.61 6.15
CA ASP A 209 -15.17 -7.23 6.61
C ASP A 209 -14.00 -6.82 7.50
N TYR A 210 -13.57 -7.74 8.38
CA TYR A 210 -12.35 -7.54 9.17
C TYR A 210 -11.10 -7.40 8.29
N TYR A 211 -11.01 -8.17 7.21
CA TYR A 211 -9.91 -8.04 6.26
C TYR A 211 -9.91 -6.67 5.55
N ASN A 212 -11.07 -6.16 5.11
CA ASN A 212 -11.19 -4.81 4.58
C ASN A 212 -10.72 -3.75 5.60
N TYR A 213 -11.14 -3.89 6.85
CA TYR A 213 -10.66 -3.00 7.91
C TYR A 213 -9.13 -3.06 8.05
N LEU A 214 -8.53 -4.27 8.05
CA LEU A 214 -7.07 -4.42 8.13
C LEU A 214 -6.34 -3.78 6.95
N LEU A 215 -6.87 -3.91 5.73
CA LEU A 215 -6.31 -3.25 4.55
C LEU A 215 -6.29 -1.74 4.72
N GLN A 216 -7.42 -1.13 5.09
CA GLN A 216 -7.54 0.31 5.30
C GLN A 216 -6.66 0.80 6.47
N LYS A 217 -6.59 0.03 7.55
CA LYS A 217 -5.74 0.32 8.71
C LYS A 217 -4.26 0.29 8.36
N TYR A 218 -3.82 -0.72 7.61
CA TYR A 218 -2.41 -0.90 7.32
C TYR A 218 -1.92 -0.05 6.16
N SER A 219 -2.75 0.19 5.14
CA SER A 219 -2.40 1.04 4.01
C SER A 219 -2.72 2.52 4.23
N GLY A 220 -3.60 2.85 5.17
CA GLY A 220 -4.06 4.23 5.35
C GLY A 220 -4.83 4.78 4.14
N VAL A 221 -5.42 3.91 3.30
CA VAL A 221 -6.19 4.25 2.09
C VAL A 221 -7.59 3.68 2.20
N ASP A 222 -8.58 4.43 1.71
CA ASP A 222 -9.94 3.92 1.58
C ASP A 222 -10.10 3.07 0.33
N GLY A 223 -10.86 2.00 0.43
CA GLY A 223 -11.13 1.08 -0.68
C GLY A 223 -11.60 -0.29 -0.19
N THR A 224 -12.03 -1.12 -1.12
CA THR A 224 -12.38 -2.51 -0.85
C THR A 224 -11.26 -3.45 -1.25
N TRP A 225 -11.26 -4.66 -0.68
CA TRP A 225 -10.33 -5.70 -1.11
C TRP A 225 -10.41 -6.01 -2.61
N GLY A 226 -11.61 -5.86 -3.20
CA GLY A 226 -11.83 -6.08 -4.63
C GLY A 226 -11.10 -5.03 -5.48
N ASP A 227 -11.24 -3.75 -5.11
CA ASP A 227 -10.57 -2.63 -5.78
C ASP A 227 -9.04 -2.79 -5.70
N PHE A 228 -8.52 -3.05 -4.51
CA PHE A 228 -7.09 -3.23 -4.30
C PHE A 228 -6.53 -4.44 -5.04
N ARG A 229 -7.29 -5.56 -5.06
CA ARG A 229 -6.88 -6.76 -5.81
C ARG A 229 -6.77 -6.49 -7.30
N GLU A 230 -7.71 -5.74 -7.87
CA GLU A 230 -7.70 -5.36 -9.28
C GLU A 230 -6.50 -4.46 -9.61
N ILE A 231 -6.27 -3.42 -8.80
CA ILE A 231 -5.12 -2.52 -8.96
C ILE A 231 -3.80 -3.31 -8.93
N LEU A 232 -3.61 -4.17 -7.93
CA LEU A 232 -2.40 -4.96 -7.78
C LEU A 232 -2.23 -6.02 -8.86
N ALA A 233 -3.32 -6.65 -9.33
CA ALA A 233 -3.27 -7.58 -10.45
C ALA A 233 -2.85 -6.88 -11.75
N ASN A 234 -3.38 -5.68 -12.00
CA ASN A 234 -3.00 -4.86 -13.15
C ASN A 234 -1.53 -4.43 -13.07
N GLU A 235 -1.06 -4.02 -11.89
CA GLU A 235 0.34 -3.68 -11.64
C GLU A 235 1.27 -4.88 -11.91
N ALA A 236 0.93 -6.07 -11.38
CA ALA A 236 1.69 -7.29 -11.62
C ALA A 236 1.75 -7.65 -13.10
N ASN A 237 0.60 -7.65 -13.80
CA ASN A 237 0.52 -7.98 -15.21
C ASN A 237 1.30 -7.00 -16.10
N SER A 238 1.18 -5.71 -15.83
CA SER A 238 1.88 -4.66 -16.59
C SER A 238 3.41 -4.82 -16.48
N ASN A 239 3.90 -5.04 -15.27
CA ASN A 239 5.34 -5.23 -15.04
C ASN A 239 5.84 -6.58 -15.60
N TYR A 240 5.04 -7.64 -15.51
CA TYR A 240 5.35 -8.91 -16.15
C TYR A 240 5.50 -8.78 -17.67
N GLN A 241 4.62 -8.00 -18.32
CA GLN A 241 4.72 -7.71 -19.74
C GLN A 241 6.00 -6.94 -20.07
N VAL A 242 6.35 -5.91 -19.29
CA VAL A 242 7.61 -5.17 -19.46
C VAL A 242 8.82 -6.11 -19.37
N MET A 243 8.84 -7.01 -18.38
CA MET A 243 9.92 -8.00 -18.25
C MET A 243 10.03 -8.92 -19.48
N ASN A 244 8.89 -9.42 -19.99
CA ASN A 244 8.89 -10.30 -21.17
C ASN A 244 9.34 -9.57 -22.43
N ASP A 245 8.92 -8.32 -22.62
CA ASP A 245 9.33 -7.51 -23.77
C ASP A 245 10.84 -7.25 -23.73
N LEU A 246 11.38 -6.92 -22.56
CA LEU A 246 12.83 -6.74 -22.37
C LEU A 246 13.62 -8.04 -22.61
N MET A 247 13.14 -9.19 -22.09
CA MET A 247 13.76 -10.50 -22.33
C MET A 247 13.68 -10.93 -23.79
N GLY A 248 12.67 -10.48 -24.53
CA GLY A 248 12.59 -10.67 -25.98
C GLY A 248 13.69 -9.95 -26.75
N VAL A 249 14.25 -8.87 -26.20
CA VAL A 249 15.39 -8.12 -26.74
C VAL A 249 16.72 -8.68 -26.23
N ASP A 250 16.81 -8.98 -24.94
CA ASP A 250 18.02 -9.50 -24.31
C ASP A 250 17.68 -10.63 -23.30
N SER A 251 17.88 -11.86 -23.74
CA SER A 251 17.62 -13.07 -22.92
C SER A 251 18.58 -13.24 -21.74
N THR A 252 19.62 -12.42 -21.61
CA THR A 252 20.61 -12.51 -20.52
C THR A 252 20.19 -11.68 -19.29
N LEU A 253 19.15 -10.88 -19.39
CA LEU A 253 18.70 -9.97 -18.31
C LEU A 253 18.41 -10.70 -16.99
N GLN A 254 17.80 -11.88 -17.04
CA GLN A 254 17.56 -12.68 -15.83
C GLN A 254 18.86 -13.03 -15.11
N VAL A 255 19.89 -13.46 -15.88
CA VAL A 255 21.19 -13.80 -15.31
C VAL A 255 21.91 -12.56 -14.78
N GLY A 256 21.79 -11.45 -15.51
CA GLY A 256 22.31 -10.15 -15.09
C GLY A 256 21.67 -9.70 -13.77
N ALA A 257 20.34 -9.77 -13.69
CA ALA A 257 19.60 -9.42 -12.48
C ALA A 257 19.96 -10.32 -11.28
N ALA A 258 20.06 -11.64 -11.50
CA ALA A 258 20.48 -12.58 -10.45
C ALA A 258 21.91 -12.34 -9.96
N SER A 259 22.77 -11.81 -10.82
CA SER A 259 24.17 -11.50 -10.50
C SER A 259 24.34 -10.11 -9.87
N PHE A 260 23.34 -9.25 -9.98
CA PHE A 260 23.36 -7.91 -9.44
C PHE A 260 23.08 -7.93 -7.94
N THR A 261 24.15 -7.98 -7.14
CA THR A 261 24.06 -7.82 -5.69
C THR A 261 23.96 -6.34 -5.37
N LYS A 262 22.79 -5.90 -4.99
CA LYS A 262 22.56 -4.56 -4.51
C LYS A 262 22.74 -4.51 -3.00
N GLN A 263 23.48 -3.51 -2.51
CA GLN A 263 23.21 -3.02 -1.16
C GLN A 263 21.80 -2.43 -1.18
N ALA A 264 20.88 -3.04 -0.44
CA ALA A 264 19.57 -2.45 -0.25
C ALA A 264 19.74 -1.00 0.16
N PRO A 265 18.94 -0.04 -0.39
CA PRO A 265 18.91 1.30 0.16
C PRO A 265 18.65 1.15 1.66
N ASP A 266 19.28 2.02 2.42
CA ASP A 266 19.20 1.92 3.86
C ASP A 266 17.75 2.22 4.27
N ASP A 267 16.94 1.15 4.51
CA ASP A 267 15.58 1.31 5.04
C ASP A 267 15.59 2.01 6.39
N ALA A 268 16.73 1.96 7.07
CA ALA A 268 17.03 2.82 8.17
C ALA A 268 16.70 4.27 7.82
N TYR A 269 16.79 4.73 6.56
CA TYR A 269 16.54 6.15 6.27
C TYR A 269 15.08 6.55 6.56
N ALA A 270 14.09 5.83 6.06
CA ALA A 270 12.70 6.16 6.35
C ALA A 270 12.35 5.90 7.82
N TYR A 271 12.79 4.74 8.34
CA TYR A 271 12.58 4.41 9.75
C TYR A 271 13.38 5.35 10.65
N ASP A 272 14.62 5.69 10.32
CA ASP A 272 15.43 6.63 11.10
C ASP A 272 14.91 8.06 11.00
N THR A 273 14.33 8.48 9.87
CA THR A 273 13.70 9.79 9.74
C THR A 273 12.44 9.87 10.61
N VAL A 274 11.57 8.88 10.56
CA VAL A 274 10.40 8.79 11.45
C VAL A 274 10.85 8.58 12.90
N SER A 275 11.87 7.78 13.16
CA SER A 275 12.37 7.51 14.51
C SER A 275 13.29 8.60 15.05
N ALA A 276 13.92 9.40 14.21
CA ALA A 276 14.66 10.60 14.59
C ALA A 276 13.71 11.76 14.92
N SER A 277 12.45 11.71 14.47
CA SER A 277 11.43 12.58 15.01
C SER A 277 11.42 12.46 16.53
N SER A 278 11.55 13.59 17.21
CA SER A 278 11.46 13.67 18.67
C SER A 278 10.08 13.27 19.20
N SER A 279 9.08 13.22 18.33
CA SER A 279 7.68 12.96 18.67
C SER A 279 7.38 11.47 18.70
N ALA A 280 7.08 10.93 19.89
CA ALA A 280 6.58 9.57 20.07
C ALA A 280 5.20 9.42 19.42
N LEU A 281 4.40 10.48 19.42
CA LEU A 281 3.08 10.53 18.78
C LEU A 281 3.21 10.30 17.27
N LYS A 282 4.06 11.05 16.59
CA LYS A 282 4.30 10.85 15.14
C LYS A 282 4.67 9.41 14.79
N LYS A 283 5.47 8.74 15.62
CA LYS A 283 5.83 7.32 15.43
C LYS A 283 4.64 6.37 15.54
N ASN A 284 3.64 6.73 16.34
CA ASN A 284 2.41 5.94 16.51
C ASN A 284 1.38 6.18 15.41
N LEU A 285 1.47 7.28 14.66
CA LEU A 285 0.55 7.62 13.56
C LEU A 285 0.95 6.98 12.22
N VAL A 286 2.12 6.37 12.14
CA VAL A 286 2.58 5.69 10.90
C VAL A 286 1.82 4.39 10.71
N CYS A 287 1.13 4.23 9.58
CA CYS A 287 0.54 2.96 9.20
C CYS A 287 1.61 1.91 8.85
N ASN A 288 1.29 0.64 9.02
CA ASN A 288 2.27 -0.44 8.83
C ASN A 288 2.76 -0.57 7.38
N GLY A 289 1.92 -0.24 6.41
CA GLY A 289 2.25 -0.30 4.99
C GLY A 289 3.23 0.80 4.57
N PHE A 290 3.17 1.97 5.22
CA PHE A 290 4.00 3.13 4.88
C PHE A 290 5.50 2.80 4.85
N VAL A 291 6.02 2.13 5.88
CA VAL A 291 7.45 1.78 5.96
C VAL A 291 7.84 0.81 4.84
N ASN A 292 6.99 -0.18 4.55
CA ASN A 292 7.25 -1.18 3.51
C ASN A 292 7.09 -0.59 2.11
N GLY A 293 6.07 0.24 1.88
CA GLY A 293 5.88 0.97 0.61
C GLY A 293 7.02 1.94 0.33
N TRP A 294 7.50 2.64 1.37
CA TRP A 294 8.69 3.48 1.27
C TRP A 294 9.95 2.66 0.97
N THR A 295 10.08 1.47 1.53
CA THR A 295 11.19 0.55 1.23
C THR A 295 11.20 0.17 -0.25
N GLU A 296 10.06 -0.21 -0.81
CA GLU A 296 9.93 -0.52 -2.23
C GLU A 296 10.28 0.69 -3.11
N PHE A 297 9.74 1.86 -2.76
CA PHE A 297 10.05 3.13 -3.43
C PHE A 297 11.56 3.41 -3.41
N GLY A 298 12.21 3.25 -2.26
CA GLY A 298 13.65 3.43 -2.10
C GLY A 298 14.49 2.45 -2.93
N ILE A 299 14.08 1.17 -3.03
CA ILE A 299 14.72 0.16 -3.88
C ILE A 299 14.67 0.61 -5.34
N ILE A 300 13.51 1.03 -5.82
CA ILE A 300 13.33 1.48 -7.19
C ILE A 300 14.15 2.75 -7.48
N ARG A 301 14.15 3.73 -6.55
CA ARG A 301 14.99 4.93 -6.66
C ARG A 301 16.47 4.60 -6.75
N ALA A 302 16.92 3.62 -6.00
CA ALA A 302 18.31 3.21 -6.08
C ALA A 302 18.65 2.51 -7.39
N TYR A 303 17.74 1.76 -8.02
CA TYR A 303 17.96 1.25 -9.39
C TYR A 303 18.01 2.39 -10.40
N LEU A 304 17.12 3.40 -10.27
CA LEU A 304 17.12 4.56 -11.15
C LEU A 304 18.42 5.36 -11.11
N ASN A 305 19.08 5.42 -9.94
CA ASN A 305 20.29 6.21 -9.69
C ASN A 305 21.59 5.39 -9.75
N ASP A 306 21.54 4.11 -10.14
CA ASP A 306 22.74 3.26 -10.21
C ASP A 306 23.37 3.29 -11.60
N ASP A 307 24.49 3.99 -11.73
CA ASP A 307 25.24 4.14 -13.00
C ASP A 307 25.87 2.82 -13.51
N ARG A 308 25.87 1.77 -12.71
CA ARG A 308 26.38 0.43 -13.12
C ARG A 308 25.35 -0.34 -13.96
N LEU A 309 24.09 0.09 -13.93
CA LEU A 309 23.00 -0.53 -14.65
C LEU A 309 22.83 0.12 -16.01
N ASP A 310 22.86 -0.69 -17.09
CA ASP A 310 22.30 -0.25 -18.35
C ASP A 310 20.77 -0.13 -18.27
N ASP A 311 20.17 0.56 -19.22
CA ASP A 311 18.74 0.87 -19.20
C ASP A 311 17.86 -0.38 -19.22
N ASN A 312 18.23 -1.43 -19.95
CA ASN A 312 17.44 -2.66 -20.03
C ASN A 312 17.47 -3.42 -18.71
N LEU A 313 18.66 -3.60 -18.13
CA LEU A 313 18.80 -4.27 -16.84
C LEU A 313 18.14 -3.47 -15.71
N ARG A 314 18.28 -2.15 -15.72
CA ARG A 314 17.60 -1.25 -14.78
C ARG A 314 16.08 -1.43 -14.84
N ASN A 315 15.50 -1.31 -16.03
CA ASN A 315 14.06 -1.43 -16.23
C ASN A 315 13.54 -2.84 -15.90
N TYR A 316 14.33 -3.88 -16.19
CA TYR A 316 14.02 -5.26 -15.82
C TYR A 316 13.96 -5.42 -14.28
N LEU A 317 14.94 -4.89 -13.54
CA LEU A 317 15.00 -4.95 -12.08
C LEU A 317 13.82 -4.19 -11.44
N ILE A 318 13.50 -3.01 -11.97
CA ILE A 318 12.34 -2.21 -11.51
C ILE A 318 11.04 -3.00 -11.74
N ALA A 319 10.82 -3.49 -12.95
CA ALA A 319 9.62 -4.25 -13.29
C ALA A 319 9.51 -5.54 -12.45
N SER A 320 10.61 -6.26 -12.24
CA SER A 320 10.64 -7.46 -11.40
C SER A 320 10.29 -7.16 -9.94
N THR A 321 10.80 -6.06 -9.39
CA THR A 321 10.49 -5.65 -8.02
C THR A 321 9.01 -5.32 -7.89
N ARG A 322 8.48 -4.43 -8.74
CA ARG A 322 7.07 -4.02 -8.73
C ARG A 322 6.11 -5.20 -8.93
N MET A 323 6.41 -6.06 -9.89
CA MET A 323 5.64 -7.29 -10.11
C MET A 323 5.59 -8.15 -8.84
N THR A 324 6.73 -8.36 -8.18
CA THR A 324 6.84 -9.25 -7.02
C THR A 324 6.02 -8.73 -5.83
N TYR A 325 6.14 -7.44 -5.50
CA TYR A 325 5.34 -6.84 -4.42
C TYR A 325 3.84 -6.90 -4.73
N ALA A 326 3.45 -6.56 -5.97
CA ALA A 326 2.06 -6.64 -6.39
C ALA A 326 1.50 -8.07 -6.33
N LEU A 327 2.27 -9.09 -6.71
CA LEU A 327 1.86 -10.50 -6.63
C LEU A 327 1.63 -10.96 -5.19
N TYR A 328 2.49 -10.55 -4.26
CA TYR A 328 2.27 -10.87 -2.85
C TYR A 328 1.03 -10.20 -2.30
N GLY A 329 0.74 -8.97 -2.72
CA GLY A 329 -0.51 -8.29 -2.39
C GLY A 329 -1.73 -9.00 -2.96
N VAL A 330 -1.68 -9.45 -4.23
CA VAL A 330 -2.75 -10.26 -4.85
C VAL A 330 -2.95 -11.57 -4.09
N ALA A 331 -1.88 -12.28 -3.70
CA ALA A 331 -1.97 -13.50 -2.93
C ALA A 331 -2.59 -13.26 -1.54
N ASP A 332 -2.15 -12.22 -0.82
CA ASP A 332 -2.68 -11.83 0.49
C ASP A 332 -4.21 -11.59 0.43
N ILE A 333 -4.65 -10.75 -0.51
CA ILE A 333 -6.07 -10.46 -0.70
C ILE A 333 -6.85 -11.72 -1.10
N SER A 334 -6.31 -12.51 -2.03
CA SER A 334 -7.01 -13.66 -2.55
C SER A 334 -7.15 -14.78 -1.52
N VAL A 335 -6.18 -14.95 -0.62
CA VAL A 335 -6.25 -15.91 0.51
C VAL A 335 -7.29 -15.44 1.53
N HIS A 336 -7.24 -14.18 1.97
CA HIS A 336 -8.03 -13.72 3.11
C HIS A 336 -9.45 -13.26 2.75
N ALA A 337 -9.68 -12.83 1.51
CA ALA A 337 -11.01 -12.41 1.05
C ALA A 337 -11.55 -13.30 -0.09
N GLY A 338 -10.67 -13.84 -0.95
CA GLY A 338 -11.06 -14.65 -2.10
C GLY A 338 -11.15 -16.16 -1.84
N GLY A 339 -10.73 -16.63 -0.67
CA GLY A 339 -10.78 -18.05 -0.28
C GLY A 339 -9.77 -18.94 -1.01
N TRP A 340 -8.68 -18.36 -1.52
CA TRP A 340 -7.61 -19.14 -2.14
C TRP A 340 -6.87 -19.98 -1.10
N GLY A 341 -6.61 -21.25 -1.48
CA GLY A 341 -5.71 -22.13 -0.76
C GLY A 341 -4.28 -22.10 -1.34
N GLU A 342 -3.46 -23.02 -0.84
CA GLU A 342 -2.05 -23.16 -1.26
C GLU A 342 -1.91 -23.47 -2.76
N ALA A 343 -2.86 -24.23 -3.34
CA ALA A 343 -2.84 -24.61 -4.75
C ALA A 343 -2.97 -23.39 -5.67
N GLU A 344 -3.96 -22.54 -5.42
CA GLU A 344 -4.19 -21.33 -6.22
C GLU A 344 -3.03 -20.32 -6.10
N VAL A 345 -2.42 -20.19 -4.92
CA VAL A 345 -1.23 -19.35 -4.73
C VAL A 345 -0.03 -19.96 -5.47
N THR A 346 0.10 -21.29 -5.50
CA THR A 346 1.12 -21.98 -6.27
C THR A 346 0.93 -21.77 -7.76
N ASP A 347 -0.30 -21.82 -8.25
CA ASP A 347 -0.62 -21.55 -9.67
C ASP A 347 -0.33 -20.10 -10.04
N LEU A 348 -0.63 -19.14 -9.15
CA LEU A 348 -0.24 -17.74 -9.32
C LEU A 348 1.30 -17.64 -9.47
N CYS A 349 2.05 -18.20 -8.53
CA CYS A 349 3.50 -18.18 -8.58
C CYS A 349 4.06 -18.87 -9.86
N THR A 350 3.43 -19.96 -10.29
CA THR A 350 3.79 -20.68 -11.53
C THR A 350 3.60 -19.81 -12.76
N THR A 351 2.50 -19.04 -12.79
CA THR A 351 2.19 -18.15 -13.92
C THR A 351 3.27 -17.10 -14.16
N TYR A 352 3.80 -16.51 -13.07
CA TYR A 352 4.74 -15.40 -13.18
C TYR A 352 6.21 -15.80 -13.04
N PHE A 353 6.52 -16.88 -12.34
CA PHE A 353 7.88 -17.33 -12.08
C PHE A 353 8.22 -18.66 -12.78
N GLY A 354 7.29 -19.22 -13.56
CA GLY A 354 7.42 -20.52 -14.22
C GLY A 354 7.26 -21.71 -13.26
N GLU A 355 7.24 -22.93 -13.80
CA GLU A 355 6.98 -24.16 -13.02
C GLU A 355 7.97 -24.39 -11.87
N ALA A 356 9.25 -24.11 -12.10
CA ALA A 356 10.27 -24.25 -11.06
C ALA A 356 10.07 -23.21 -9.92
N GLY A 357 9.66 -21.99 -10.27
CA GLY A 357 9.31 -20.94 -9.33
C GLY A 357 8.04 -21.30 -8.56
N GLY A 358 6.97 -21.69 -9.23
CA GLY A 358 5.71 -22.05 -8.60
C GLY A 358 5.87 -23.16 -7.56
N SER A 359 6.48 -24.29 -7.94
CA SER A 359 6.67 -25.42 -7.03
C SER A 359 7.58 -25.10 -5.84
N SER A 360 8.52 -24.16 -5.99
CA SER A 360 9.47 -23.81 -4.93
C SER A 360 8.91 -22.77 -3.94
N TYR A 361 7.98 -21.90 -4.38
CA TYR A 361 7.57 -20.71 -3.61
C TYR A 361 6.11 -20.67 -3.24
N GLY A 362 5.23 -21.27 -4.01
CA GLY A 362 3.81 -21.20 -3.80
C GLY A 362 3.42 -21.49 -2.36
N SER A 363 3.93 -22.59 -1.80
CA SER A 363 3.70 -22.94 -0.40
C SER A 363 4.24 -21.88 0.58
N SER A 364 5.46 -21.38 0.32
CA SER A 364 6.07 -20.36 1.18
C SER A 364 5.31 -19.06 1.15
N VAL A 365 4.89 -18.60 -0.04
CA VAL A 365 4.08 -17.39 -0.20
C VAL A 365 2.73 -17.56 0.49
N TYR A 366 2.05 -18.69 0.29
CA TYR A 366 0.80 -19.00 0.97
C TYR A 366 0.93 -18.90 2.49
N GLN A 367 1.93 -19.58 3.09
CA GLN A 367 2.17 -19.56 4.54
C GLN A 367 2.53 -18.17 5.06
N MET A 368 3.22 -17.38 4.25
CA MET A 368 3.64 -16.04 4.59
C MET A 368 2.45 -15.07 4.64
N VAL A 369 1.60 -15.08 3.62
CA VAL A 369 0.41 -14.23 3.57
C VAL A 369 -0.64 -14.69 4.59
N LEU A 370 -0.85 -16.00 4.75
CA LEU A 370 -1.80 -16.55 5.72
C LEU A 370 -1.55 -16.06 7.16
N LYS A 371 -0.29 -15.90 7.54
CA LYS A 371 0.11 -15.44 8.89
C LYS A 371 0.12 -13.93 9.05
N ASN A 372 -0.05 -13.19 7.98
CA ASN A 372 0.11 -11.73 8.00
C ASN A 372 -0.99 -11.04 7.18
N PRO A 373 -2.27 -11.22 7.52
CA PRO A 373 -3.38 -10.68 6.74
C PRO A 373 -3.27 -9.18 6.54
N GLY A 374 -3.39 -8.75 5.28
CA GLY A 374 -3.38 -7.35 4.85
C GLY A 374 -2.01 -6.68 4.76
N LYS A 375 -0.93 -7.29 5.27
CA LYS A 375 0.38 -6.62 5.35
C LYS A 375 1.09 -6.52 4.01
N TYR A 376 1.01 -7.56 3.19
CA TYR A 376 1.67 -7.56 1.87
C TYR A 376 0.88 -6.73 0.86
N ALA A 377 -0.44 -6.79 0.95
CA ALA A 377 -1.30 -5.92 0.15
C ALA A 377 -1.07 -4.45 0.49
N ALA A 378 -1.05 -4.08 1.78
CA ALA A 378 -0.80 -2.72 2.21
C ALA A 378 0.57 -2.20 1.75
N ALA A 379 1.62 -3.00 1.81
CA ALA A 379 2.95 -2.60 1.35
C ALA A 379 2.95 -2.20 -0.13
N ALA A 380 2.36 -3.03 -0.99
CA ALA A 380 2.27 -2.77 -2.42
C ALA A 380 1.35 -1.57 -2.73
N ILE A 381 0.23 -1.43 -2.01
CA ILE A 381 -0.67 -0.28 -2.12
C ILE A 381 0.06 1.01 -1.76
N ASP A 382 0.81 1.02 -0.66
CA ASP A 382 1.48 2.22 -0.16
C ASP A 382 2.62 2.68 -1.08
N TYR A 383 3.30 1.74 -1.73
CA TYR A 383 4.22 2.10 -2.81
C TYR A 383 3.51 2.86 -3.94
N LEU A 384 2.35 2.37 -4.37
CA LEU A 384 1.56 3.04 -5.42
C LEU A 384 1.07 4.42 -4.95
N GLN A 385 0.68 4.56 -3.67
CA GLN A 385 0.29 5.85 -3.11
C GLN A 385 1.44 6.85 -3.08
N ILE A 386 2.64 6.44 -2.67
CA ILE A 386 3.83 7.32 -2.69
C ILE A 386 4.13 7.78 -4.13
N THR A 387 4.04 6.87 -5.10
CA THR A 387 4.26 7.17 -6.50
C THR A 387 3.20 8.13 -7.07
N GLU A 388 1.95 7.97 -6.66
CA GLU A 388 0.85 8.87 -7.06
C GLU A 388 1.01 10.25 -6.45
N LEU A 389 1.33 10.35 -5.15
CA LEU A 389 1.63 11.62 -4.49
C LEU A 389 2.78 12.35 -5.21
N GLU A 390 3.87 11.64 -5.50
CA GLU A 390 5.00 12.19 -6.24
C GLU A 390 4.58 12.74 -7.60
N SER A 391 3.86 11.93 -8.39
CA SER A 391 3.43 12.32 -9.73
C SER A 391 2.52 13.54 -9.71
N THR A 392 1.58 13.58 -8.75
CA THR A 392 0.65 14.69 -8.59
C THR A 392 1.36 15.96 -8.15
N MET A 393 2.26 15.86 -7.17
CA MET A 393 3.05 17.01 -6.72
C MET A 393 3.92 17.55 -7.86
N ALA A 394 4.55 16.66 -8.64
CA ALA A 394 5.34 17.06 -9.80
C ALA A 394 4.48 17.75 -10.86
N ALA A 395 3.27 17.23 -11.14
CA ALA A 395 2.35 17.85 -12.08
C ALA A 395 1.86 19.24 -11.62
N ASN A 396 1.56 19.39 -10.33
CA ASN A 396 1.06 20.63 -9.75
C ASN A 396 2.14 21.72 -9.61
N GLN A 397 3.36 21.33 -9.26
CA GLN A 397 4.46 22.26 -9.00
C GLN A 397 5.34 22.52 -10.22
N GLY A 398 5.27 21.68 -11.27
CA GLY A 398 6.06 21.82 -12.49
C GLY A 398 7.56 21.89 -12.20
N GLU A 399 8.22 22.93 -12.71
CA GLU A 399 9.67 23.17 -12.53
C GLU A 399 10.08 23.44 -11.07
N ASN A 400 9.12 23.75 -10.19
CA ASN A 400 9.38 23.97 -8.77
C ASN A 400 9.35 22.68 -7.95
N TYR A 401 8.96 21.54 -8.55
CA TYR A 401 8.97 20.26 -7.86
C TYR A 401 10.38 19.77 -7.59
N SER A 402 10.59 19.25 -6.40
CA SER A 402 11.79 18.51 -6.04
C SER A 402 11.40 17.32 -5.12
N GLU A 403 12.22 16.29 -5.10
CA GLU A 403 12.01 15.17 -4.17
C GLU A 403 11.95 15.62 -2.70
N ALA A 404 12.63 16.72 -2.35
CA ALA A 404 12.56 17.32 -1.02
C ALA A 404 11.12 17.75 -0.65
N ASN A 405 10.29 18.13 -1.62
CA ASN A 405 8.88 18.45 -1.37
C ASN A 405 8.08 17.21 -0.97
N LEU A 406 8.33 16.07 -1.62
CA LEU A 406 7.71 14.78 -1.25
C LEU A 406 8.16 14.35 0.15
N LEU A 407 9.47 14.44 0.44
CA LEU A 407 10.01 14.10 1.75
C LEU A 407 9.43 14.99 2.86
N ASP A 408 9.26 16.29 2.57
CA ASP A 408 8.63 17.23 3.51
C ASP A 408 7.19 16.84 3.82
N LEU A 409 6.39 16.52 2.79
CA LEU A 409 5.01 16.06 2.96
C LEU A 409 4.95 14.77 3.80
N LEU A 410 5.76 13.77 3.47
CA LEU A 410 5.69 12.46 4.09
C LEU A 410 6.23 12.44 5.53
N PHE A 411 7.28 13.21 5.83
CA PHE A 411 8.03 13.07 7.08
C PHE A 411 7.99 14.29 8.00
N ASN A 412 7.91 15.52 7.46
CA ASN A 412 7.89 16.73 8.27
C ASN A 412 6.46 17.18 8.58
N GLN A 413 5.61 17.27 7.55
CA GLN A 413 4.19 17.58 7.75
C GLN A 413 3.45 16.37 8.31
N GLY A 414 3.70 15.18 7.75
CA GLY A 414 3.27 13.89 8.30
C GLY A 414 4.12 13.43 9.51
N PRO A 415 4.13 12.12 9.79
CA PRO A 415 3.40 11.09 9.04
C PRO A 415 1.89 11.12 9.33
N ALA A 416 1.13 10.75 8.31
CA ALA A 416 -0.31 10.55 8.39
C ALA A 416 -0.72 9.42 7.43
N ASN A 417 -1.91 8.87 7.59
CA ASN A 417 -2.46 7.93 6.63
C ASN A 417 -2.60 8.57 5.24
N PHE A 418 -2.46 7.77 4.17
CA PHE A 418 -2.44 8.32 2.80
C PHE A 418 -3.71 9.07 2.42
N ARG A 419 -4.90 8.69 2.93
CA ARG A 419 -6.14 9.44 2.72
C ARG A 419 -6.03 10.88 3.25
N VAL A 420 -5.32 11.09 4.35
CA VAL A 420 -5.08 12.42 4.94
C VAL A 420 -4.01 13.16 4.13
N LEU A 421 -2.89 12.52 3.80
CA LEU A 421 -1.84 13.12 2.97
C LEU A 421 -2.39 13.59 1.61
N ARG A 422 -3.25 12.78 0.98
CA ARG A 422 -3.92 13.13 -0.28
C ARG A 422 -4.78 14.38 -0.13
N SER A 423 -5.57 14.48 0.94
CA SER A 423 -6.42 15.64 1.20
C SER A 423 -5.61 16.94 1.34
N TRP A 424 -4.40 16.88 1.91
CA TRP A 424 -3.54 18.06 2.06
C TRP A 424 -2.99 18.62 0.74
N ILE A 425 -2.95 17.80 -0.30
CA ILE A 425 -2.50 18.22 -1.65
C ILE A 425 -3.64 18.30 -2.67
N GLY A 426 -4.89 18.12 -2.22
CA GLY A 426 -6.09 18.30 -3.04
C GLY A 426 -6.42 17.10 -3.95
N LEU A 427 -6.09 15.87 -3.52
CA LEU A 427 -6.43 14.59 -4.16
C LEU A 427 -7.67 13.96 -3.52
#